data_84b99972c50cd07cae14123969c06388
#
_entry.id   84b99972c50cd07cae14123969c06388
#
_cell.length_a   1.000
_cell.length_b   1.000
_cell.length_c   1.000
_cell.angle_alpha   90.00
_cell.angle_beta   90.00
_cell.angle_gamma   90.00
#
_symmetry.space_group_name_H-M   'P 1'
#
loop_
_entity.id
_entity.type
_entity.pdbx_description
1 polymer ?
#
loop_
_entity_poly.entity_id
_entity_poly.type
_entity_poly.pdbx_seq_one_letter_code
_entity_poly.pdbx_strand_id
1 'polypeptide(L)'
;MNKTMIAAALAAGVMFGYSSRVWTQTDQKLPMAGYAPAKDIPGARELPNPEVDYKVVFSVAAVAKPEEIHPTLKTIALYLNTLAHNGVPAGHRHIAAVFHQGGGDAVLANDVYKARHNGTINPNIALLHELKQAGVELRVCGQGLLGKKVEPKDVLPDVQVDLWAMTTMVNLQLRGYVRIGG
;
A
#
# COMPACT_ATOMS: atom_id res chain seq x y z
N MET A 1 68.18 -48.58 -10.15
CA MET A 1 67.29 -48.24 -9.03
C MET A 1 67.12 -46.73 -9.03
N ASN A 2 66.13 -46.22 -9.77
CA ASN A 2 65.83 -44.79 -9.81
C ASN A 2 64.39 -44.57 -9.29
N LYS A 3 64.29 -43.87 -8.19
CA LYS A 3 63.02 -43.44 -7.63
C LYS A 3 62.65 -42.05 -8.21
N THR A 4 61.62 -42.02 -9.05
CA THR A 4 61.06 -40.76 -9.54
C THR A 4 60.00 -40.26 -8.54
N MET A 5 60.27 -39.11 -7.92
CA MET A 5 59.32 -38.42 -7.08
C MET A 5 58.40 -37.59 -7.97
N ILE A 6 57.10 -37.86 -7.91
CA ILE A 6 56.05 -37.04 -8.55
C ILE A 6 55.58 -36.03 -7.52
N ALA A 7 55.82 -34.73 -7.77
CA ALA A 7 55.29 -33.65 -6.95
C ALA A 7 53.85 -33.34 -7.42
N ALA A 8 52.88 -33.54 -6.59
CA ALA A 8 51.49 -33.13 -6.82
C ALA A 8 51.33 -31.68 -6.41
N ALA A 9 51.08 -30.82 -7.37
CA ALA A 9 50.68 -29.43 -7.11
C ALA A 9 49.18 -29.34 -6.79
N LEU A 10 48.83 -29.00 -5.55
CA LEU A 10 47.48 -28.68 -5.11
C LEU A 10 47.16 -27.24 -5.57
N ALA A 11 46.35 -27.09 -6.59
CA ALA A 11 45.75 -25.82 -6.96
C ALA A 11 44.50 -25.60 -6.05
N ALA A 12 44.61 -24.73 -5.07
CA ALA A 12 43.48 -24.25 -4.29
C ALA A 12 42.66 -23.26 -5.12
N GLY A 13 41.62 -23.75 -5.77
CA GLY A 13 40.62 -22.92 -6.44
C GLY A 13 39.72 -22.26 -5.42
N VAL A 14 39.86 -20.93 -5.24
CA VAL A 14 38.89 -20.12 -4.49
C VAL A 14 37.63 -20.00 -5.35
N MET A 15 36.65 -20.82 -5.09
CA MET A 15 35.31 -20.65 -5.63
C MET A 15 34.62 -19.49 -4.91
N PHE A 16 34.57 -18.31 -5.55
CA PHE A 16 33.63 -17.29 -5.16
C PHE A 16 32.20 -17.81 -5.46
N GLY A 17 31.54 -18.32 -4.44
CA GLY A 17 30.15 -18.70 -4.50
C GLY A 17 29.29 -17.44 -4.65
N TYR A 18 28.93 -17.11 -5.85
CA TYR A 18 27.75 -16.27 -6.08
C TYR A 18 26.53 -17.05 -5.60
N SER A 19 26.11 -16.82 -4.34
CA SER A 19 24.82 -17.28 -3.90
C SER A 19 23.77 -16.38 -4.56
N SER A 20 23.33 -16.78 -5.76
CA SER A 20 22.07 -16.29 -6.30
C SER A 20 20.98 -16.69 -5.28
N ARG A 21 20.51 -15.74 -4.47
CA ARG A 21 19.29 -15.93 -3.69
C ARG A 21 18.17 -16.17 -4.70
N VAL A 22 17.86 -17.42 -4.95
CA VAL A 22 16.61 -17.81 -5.59
C VAL A 22 15.53 -17.46 -4.57
N TRP A 23 14.88 -16.34 -4.77
CA TRP A 23 13.67 -16.00 -4.03
C TRP A 23 12.62 -17.02 -4.49
N THR A 24 12.43 -18.04 -3.68
CA THR A 24 11.25 -18.89 -3.84
C THR A 24 10.05 -17.99 -3.64
N GLN A 25 9.31 -17.72 -4.72
CA GLN A 25 7.95 -17.18 -4.60
C GLN A 25 7.20 -18.12 -3.66
N THR A 26 7.09 -17.70 -2.40
CA THR A 26 6.15 -18.34 -1.51
C THR A 26 4.77 -18.04 -2.08
N ASP A 27 3.90 -19.02 -2.16
CA ASP A 27 2.45 -18.89 -2.45
C ASP A 27 1.77 -18.06 -1.33
N GLN A 28 2.31 -16.88 -1.07
CA GLN A 28 1.77 -15.98 -0.08
C GLN A 28 0.48 -15.39 -0.62
N LYS A 29 -0.64 -15.76 -0.03
CA LYS A 29 -1.94 -15.18 -0.36
C LYS A 29 -1.84 -13.65 -0.35
N LEU A 30 -2.06 -13.03 -1.49
CA LEU A 30 -2.04 -11.57 -1.63
C LEU A 30 -3.10 -10.94 -0.72
N PRO A 31 -2.79 -9.83 -0.02
CA PRO A 31 -3.72 -9.19 0.91
C PRO A 31 -4.99 -8.65 0.24
N MET A 32 -4.91 -8.28 -1.04
CA MET A 32 -6.02 -7.70 -1.80
C MET A 32 -6.47 -8.64 -2.91
N ALA A 33 -7.55 -9.37 -2.69
CA ALA A 33 -8.15 -10.23 -3.70
C ALA A 33 -8.63 -9.39 -4.91
N GLY A 34 -8.43 -9.89 -6.13
CA GLY A 34 -8.85 -9.19 -7.34
C GLY A 34 -7.96 -8.04 -7.82
N TYR A 35 -6.88 -7.72 -7.10
CA TYR A 35 -5.88 -6.73 -7.50
C TYR A 35 -4.54 -7.42 -7.78
N ALA A 36 -4.05 -7.30 -9.00
CA ALA A 36 -2.73 -7.83 -9.34
C ALA A 36 -1.62 -6.97 -8.71
N PRO A 37 -0.46 -7.56 -8.32
CA PRO A 37 0.74 -6.79 -8.02
C PRO A 37 1.29 -6.13 -9.29
N ALA A 38 2.28 -5.23 -9.14
CA ALA A 38 3.05 -4.77 -10.28
C ALA A 38 3.73 -5.97 -10.97
N LYS A 39 3.77 -5.92 -12.30
CA LYS A 39 4.39 -6.99 -13.10
C LYS A 39 5.90 -6.98 -12.92
N ASP A 40 6.50 -8.15 -12.83
CA ASP A 40 7.94 -8.29 -12.79
C ASP A 40 8.57 -7.75 -14.09
N ILE A 41 9.63 -6.99 -13.94
CA ILE A 41 10.40 -6.45 -15.06
C ILE A 41 11.81 -7.06 -15.02
N PRO A 42 12.19 -7.87 -16.01
CA PRO A 42 13.53 -8.43 -16.07
C PRO A 42 14.61 -7.32 -16.01
N GLY A 43 15.53 -7.44 -15.05
CA GLY A 43 16.62 -6.47 -14.87
C GLY A 43 16.23 -5.21 -14.11
N ALA A 44 15.03 -5.10 -13.53
CA ALA A 44 14.70 -4.02 -12.61
C ALA A 44 15.70 -4.00 -11.43
N ARG A 45 16.23 -2.82 -11.12
CA ARG A 45 17.28 -2.65 -10.10
C ARG A 45 16.69 -2.30 -8.74
N GLU A 46 15.61 -1.54 -8.72
CA GLU A 46 14.91 -1.15 -7.48
C GLU A 46 13.71 -2.07 -7.27
N LEU A 47 13.75 -2.84 -6.22
CA LEU A 47 12.70 -3.77 -5.81
C LEU A 47 12.32 -3.52 -4.35
N PRO A 48 11.11 -3.87 -3.92
CA PRO A 48 10.76 -3.85 -2.51
C PRO A 48 11.74 -4.71 -1.69
N ASN A 49 12.20 -4.16 -0.57
CA ASN A 49 13.09 -4.85 0.36
C ASN A 49 12.29 -5.39 1.55
N PRO A 50 12.25 -6.73 1.79
CA PRO A 50 11.50 -7.34 2.90
C PRO A 50 11.93 -6.87 4.30
N GLU A 51 13.15 -6.35 4.44
CA GLU A 51 13.72 -5.91 5.72
C GLU A 51 13.37 -4.44 6.06
N VAL A 52 12.70 -3.74 5.14
CA VAL A 52 12.36 -2.32 5.31
C VAL A 52 10.92 -2.14 5.79
N ASP A 53 10.72 -1.28 6.77
CA ASP A 53 9.40 -0.79 7.18
C ASP A 53 8.89 0.25 6.20
N TYR A 54 7.91 -0.14 5.39
CA TYR A 54 7.25 0.74 4.44
C TYR A 54 6.17 1.57 5.12
N LYS A 55 6.53 2.75 5.59
CA LYS A 55 5.60 3.73 6.17
C LYS A 55 5.17 4.71 5.07
N VAL A 56 3.97 4.53 4.54
CA VAL A 56 3.48 5.32 3.39
C VAL A 56 2.11 5.90 3.67
N VAL A 57 1.93 7.19 3.43
CA VAL A 57 0.64 7.86 3.47
C VAL A 57 0.22 8.34 2.09
N PHE A 58 -0.93 7.86 1.64
CA PHE A 58 -1.56 8.30 0.40
C PHE A 58 -2.48 9.49 0.66
N SER A 59 -2.26 10.57 -0.09
CA SER A 59 -3.14 11.73 -0.12
C SER A 59 -4.28 11.47 -1.12
N VAL A 60 -5.51 11.35 -0.61
CA VAL A 60 -6.71 11.06 -1.43
C VAL A 60 -7.51 12.35 -1.55
N ALA A 61 -7.09 13.23 -2.48
CA ALA A 61 -7.66 14.58 -2.65
C ALA A 61 -8.55 14.73 -3.89
N ALA A 62 -8.27 13.96 -4.93
CA ALA A 62 -8.96 14.09 -6.21
C ALA A 62 -10.45 13.74 -6.11
N VAL A 63 -11.25 14.29 -7.04
CA VAL A 63 -12.62 13.86 -7.26
C VAL A 63 -12.58 12.62 -8.17
N ALA A 64 -13.33 11.57 -7.80
CA ALA A 64 -13.61 10.44 -8.68
C ALA A 64 -15.03 10.58 -9.26
N LYS A 65 -15.31 9.92 -10.37
CA LYS A 65 -16.67 9.81 -10.86
C LYS A 65 -17.52 9.02 -9.86
N PRO A 66 -18.77 9.42 -9.62
CA PRO A 66 -19.59 8.80 -8.58
C PRO A 66 -19.78 7.29 -8.71
N GLU A 67 -19.83 6.79 -9.94
CA GLU A 67 -20.04 5.36 -10.25
C GLU A 67 -18.74 4.55 -10.28
N GLU A 68 -17.57 5.17 -10.12
CA GLU A 68 -16.28 4.51 -10.23
C GLU A 68 -15.58 4.43 -8.86
N ILE A 69 -14.91 3.31 -8.59
CA ILE A 69 -13.99 3.19 -7.46
C ILE A 69 -12.87 4.22 -7.62
N HIS A 70 -12.59 4.96 -6.56
CA HIS A 70 -11.56 6.00 -6.55
C HIS A 70 -10.19 5.44 -7.01
N PRO A 71 -9.53 6.06 -8.00
CA PRO A 71 -8.28 5.53 -8.57
C PRO A 71 -7.17 5.29 -7.53
N THR A 72 -7.03 6.21 -6.56
CA THR A 72 -6.02 6.06 -5.51
C THR A 72 -6.24 4.82 -4.65
N LEU A 73 -7.50 4.40 -4.39
CA LEU A 73 -7.78 3.16 -3.65
C LEU A 73 -7.28 1.93 -4.41
N LYS A 74 -7.49 1.89 -5.73
CA LYS A 74 -6.96 0.82 -6.58
C LYS A 74 -5.43 0.80 -6.55
N THR A 75 -4.80 1.99 -6.55
CA THR A 75 -3.33 2.12 -6.44
C THR A 75 -2.83 1.58 -5.10
N ILE A 76 -3.52 1.87 -3.99
CA ILE A 76 -3.15 1.34 -2.66
C ILE A 76 -3.24 -0.18 -2.64
N ALA A 77 -4.31 -0.76 -3.20
CA ALA A 77 -4.48 -2.21 -3.28
C ALA A 77 -3.37 -2.89 -4.10
N LEU A 78 -3.04 -2.32 -5.27
CA LEU A 78 -1.93 -2.78 -6.11
C LEU A 78 -0.58 -2.65 -5.37
N TYR A 79 -0.34 -1.56 -4.67
CA TYR A 79 0.89 -1.33 -3.91
C TYR A 79 1.06 -2.34 -2.79
N LEU A 80 0.01 -2.60 -1.99
CA LEU A 80 0.02 -3.63 -0.95
C LEU A 80 0.36 -5.00 -1.50
N ASN A 81 -0.26 -5.38 -2.62
CA ASN A 81 0.02 -6.65 -3.28
C ASN A 81 1.44 -6.71 -3.85
N THR A 82 1.96 -5.59 -4.37
CA THR A 82 3.34 -5.51 -4.86
C THR A 82 4.36 -5.71 -3.73
N LEU A 83 4.14 -5.09 -2.57
CA LEU A 83 4.99 -5.31 -1.40
C LEU A 83 4.94 -6.78 -0.95
N ALA A 84 3.72 -7.36 -0.85
CA ALA A 84 3.54 -8.75 -0.45
C ALA A 84 4.18 -9.72 -1.44
N HIS A 85 3.97 -9.51 -2.76
CA HIS A 85 4.55 -10.32 -3.83
C HIS A 85 6.09 -10.36 -3.76
N ASN A 86 6.70 -9.24 -3.37
CA ASN A 86 8.15 -9.13 -3.17
C ASN A 86 8.63 -9.54 -1.76
N GLY A 87 7.80 -10.23 -0.99
CA GLY A 87 8.18 -10.82 0.29
C GLY A 87 8.17 -9.86 1.50
N VAL A 88 7.70 -8.61 1.34
CA VAL A 88 7.58 -7.69 2.48
C VAL A 88 6.50 -8.22 3.44
N PRO A 89 6.82 -8.53 4.70
CA PRO A 89 5.85 -9.10 5.63
C PRO A 89 4.78 -8.08 6.03
N ALA A 90 3.61 -8.56 6.49
CA ALA A 90 2.50 -7.70 6.88
C ALA A 90 2.89 -6.65 7.94
N GLY A 91 3.73 -7.04 8.91
CA GLY A 91 4.22 -6.15 9.97
C GLY A 91 5.11 -5.00 9.49
N HIS A 92 5.63 -5.07 8.27
CA HIS A 92 6.46 -4.01 7.66
C HIS A 92 5.69 -3.16 6.64
N ARG A 93 4.37 -3.34 6.51
CA ARG A 93 3.52 -2.60 5.56
C ARG A 93 2.60 -1.65 6.32
N HIS A 94 3.11 -0.46 6.68
CA HIS A 94 2.38 0.59 7.40
C HIS A 94 1.82 1.60 6.40
N ILE A 95 0.61 1.35 5.94
CA ILE A 95 -0.05 2.17 4.92
C ILE A 95 -1.18 2.97 5.54
N ALA A 96 -1.24 4.26 5.24
CA ALA A 96 -2.34 5.15 5.59
C ALA A 96 -2.93 5.82 4.35
N ALA A 97 -4.24 6.03 4.34
CA ALA A 97 -4.95 6.82 3.34
C ALA A 97 -5.67 7.98 4.04
N VAL A 98 -5.38 9.22 3.63
CA VAL A 98 -5.99 10.42 4.19
C VAL A 98 -6.89 11.07 3.14
N PHE A 99 -8.19 10.98 3.38
CA PHE A 99 -9.23 11.50 2.49
C PHE A 99 -9.51 12.97 2.82
N HIS A 100 -9.40 13.83 1.81
CA HIS A 100 -9.68 15.26 1.97
C HIS A 100 -10.15 15.88 0.66
N GLN A 101 -10.57 17.13 0.68
CA GLN A 101 -11.08 17.82 -0.53
C GLN A 101 -12.13 16.95 -1.27
N GLY A 102 -11.95 16.74 -2.58
CA GLY A 102 -12.84 15.93 -3.42
C GLY A 102 -12.89 14.46 -3.01
N GLY A 103 -11.77 13.91 -2.57
CA GLY A 103 -11.67 12.50 -2.16
C GLY A 103 -12.47 12.15 -0.90
N GLY A 104 -12.87 13.14 -0.10
CA GLY A 104 -13.65 12.92 1.12
C GLY A 104 -15.00 12.24 0.90
N ASP A 105 -15.59 12.35 -0.27
CA ASP A 105 -16.88 11.70 -0.54
C ASP A 105 -16.75 10.16 -0.66
N ALA A 106 -15.56 9.64 -1.01
CA ALA A 106 -15.34 8.21 -1.15
C ALA A 106 -15.62 7.41 0.13
N VAL A 107 -15.52 8.04 1.31
CA VAL A 107 -15.68 7.39 2.61
C VAL A 107 -17.06 7.60 3.26
N LEU A 108 -18.02 8.17 2.54
CA LEU A 108 -19.37 8.41 3.05
C LEU A 108 -20.18 7.13 3.11
N ALA A 109 -21.02 7.02 4.13
CA ALA A 109 -22.04 5.99 4.21
C ALA A 109 -22.97 6.05 2.99
N ASN A 110 -23.51 4.90 2.59
CA ASN A 110 -24.19 4.76 1.31
C ASN A 110 -25.38 5.73 1.13
N ASP A 111 -26.16 5.96 2.18
CA ASP A 111 -27.33 6.84 2.09
C ASP A 111 -26.95 8.31 1.88
N VAL A 112 -25.89 8.76 2.57
CA VAL A 112 -25.34 10.10 2.40
C VAL A 112 -24.70 10.26 1.03
N TYR A 113 -23.98 9.23 0.56
CA TYR A 113 -23.38 9.22 -0.78
C TYR A 113 -24.46 9.33 -1.86
N LYS A 114 -25.54 8.52 -1.77
CA LYS A 114 -26.68 8.57 -2.71
C LYS A 114 -27.34 9.94 -2.76
N ALA A 115 -27.58 10.57 -1.61
CA ALA A 115 -28.18 11.89 -1.53
C ALA A 115 -27.33 12.96 -2.22
N ARG A 116 -26.01 12.78 -2.27
CA ARG A 116 -25.06 13.73 -2.88
C ARG A 116 -24.74 13.43 -4.35
N HIS A 117 -24.99 12.21 -4.80
CA HIS A 117 -24.60 11.72 -6.12
C HIS A 117 -25.77 11.12 -6.90
N ASN A 118 -26.92 11.82 -6.90
CA ASN A 118 -28.10 11.48 -7.70
C ASN A 118 -28.56 10.02 -7.58
N GLY A 119 -28.50 9.44 -6.37
CA GLY A 119 -28.92 8.08 -6.10
C GLY A 119 -27.89 7.00 -6.37
N THR A 120 -26.67 7.37 -6.80
CA THR A 120 -25.57 6.43 -7.05
C THR A 120 -25.12 5.78 -5.74
N ILE A 121 -24.97 4.46 -5.73
CA ILE A 121 -24.40 3.70 -4.60
C ILE A 121 -22.91 4.00 -4.50
N ASN A 122 -22.39 4.19 -3.30
CA ASN A 122 -20.95 4.39 -3.10
C ASN A 122 -20.14 3.14 -3.54
N PRO A 123 -19.39 3.20 -4.64
CA PRO A 123 -18.69 2.05 -5.18
C PRO A 123 -17.43 1.69 -4.38
N ASN A 124 -17.02 2.56 -3.44
CA ASN A 124 -15.76 2.42 -2.71
C ASN A 124 -15.87 1.52 -1.47
N ILE A 125 -17.08 1.27 -0.96
CA ILE A 125 -17.31 0.64 0.35
C ILE A 125 -16.61 -0.72 0.46
N ALA A 126 -16.78 -1.60 -0.52
CA ALA A 126 -16.19 -2.94 -0.48
C ALA A 126 -14.66 -2.87 -0.41
N LEU A 127 -14.04 -2.06 -1.28
CA LEU A 127 -12.58 -1.92 -1.30
C LEU A 127 -12.04 -1.25 -0.04
N LEU A 128 -12.75 -0.25 0.52
CA LEU A 128 -12.35 0.37 1.79
C LEU A 128 -12.34 -0.65 2.93
N HIS A 129 -13.36 -1.50 3.00
CA HIS A 129 -13.41 -2.57 3.99
C HIS A 129 -12.25 -3.58 3.83
N GLU A 130 -11.98 -4.04 2.61
CA GLU A 130 -10.84 -4.91 2.33
C GLU A 130 -9.50 -4.26 2.69
N LEU A 131 -9.29 -2.99 2.36
CA LEU A 131 -8.09 -2.22 2.73
C LEU A 131 -7.93 -2.14 4.25
N LYS A 132 -9.04 -1.89 4.98
CA LYS A 132 -9.04 -1.89 6.45
C LYS A 132 -8.62 -3.24 7.01
N GLN A 133 -9.18 -4.34 6.48
CA GLN A 133 -8.80 -5.70 6.88
C GLN A 133 -7.34 -6.02 6.56
N ALA A 134 -6.80 -5.45 5.48
CA ALA A 134 -5.38 -5.58 5.11
C ALA A 134 -4.44 -4.69 5.95
N GLY A 135 -4.97 -3.96 6.95
CA GLY A 135 -4.20 -3.15 7.89
C GLY A 135 -3.98 -1.69 7.46
N VAL A 136 -4.68 -1.21 6.43
CA VAL A 136 -4.59 0.20 6.03
C VAL A 136 -5.30 1.09 7.04
N GLU A 137 -4.63 2.16 7.49
CA GLU A 137 -5.25 3.21 8.29
C GLU A 137 -6.06 4.14 7.38
N LEU A 138 -7.39 4.11 7.51
CA LEU A 138 -8.29 4.98 6.76
C LEU A 138 -8.67 6.19 7.61
N ARG A 139 -8.38 7.40 7.11
CA ARG A 139 -8.56 8.66 7.85
C ARG A 139 -9.20 9.71 6.97
N VAL A 140 -10.14 10.50 7.50
CA VAL A 140 -10.80 11.58 6.77
C VAL A 140 -10.67 12.93 7.48
N CYS A 141 -10.59 14.00 6.70
CA CYS A 141 -10.49 15.37 7.16
C CYS A 141 -11.82 15.89 7.74
N GLY A 142 -11.92 16.09 9.04
CA GLY A 142 -13.09 16.66 9.70
C GLY A 142 -13.44 18.08 9.22
N GLN A 143 -12.44 18.94 8.95
CA GLN A 143 -12.71 20.27 8.37
C GLN A 143 -13.34 20.16 6.96
N GLY A 144 -12.93 19.14 6.18
CA GLY A 144 -13.53 18.87 4.88
C GLY A 144 -14.99 18.39 4.99
N LEU A 145 -15.30 17.57 6.01
CA LEU A 145 -16.68 17.14 6.30
C LEU A 145 -17.54 18.32 6.70
N LEU A 146 -17.07 19.17 7.63
CA LEU A 146 -17.78 20.39 8.07
C LEU A 146 -18.08 21.30 6.88
N GLY A 147 -17.10 21.56 6.01
CA GLY A 147 -17.30 22.41 4.81
C GLY A 147 -18.33 21.83 3.85
N LYS A 148 -18.55 20.53 3.86
CA LYS A 148 -19.54 19.81 3.06
C LYS A 148 -20.88 19.59 3.79
N LYS A 149 -21.02 20.04 5.04
CA LYS A 149 -22.17 19.80 5.91
C LYS A 149 -22.45 18.30 6.11
N VAL A 150 -21.39 17.52 6.28
CA VAL A 150 -21.41 16.09 6.56
C VAL A 150 -21.03 15.88 8.04
N GLU A 151 -21.80 15.09 8.77
CA GLU A 151 -21.51 14.78 10.16
C GLU A 151 -20.56 13.55 10.27
N PRO A 152 -19.79 13.42 11.35
CA PRO A 152 -18.93 12.24 11.56
C PRO A 152 -19.67 10.90 11.51
N LYS A 153 -20.94 10.85 11.93
CA LYS A 153 -21.79 9.65 11.88
C LYS A 153 -22.11 9.18 10.46
N ASP A 154 -21.96 10.08 9.47
CA ASP A 154 -22.25 9.83 8.06
C ASP A 154 -21.05 9.22 7.31
N VAL A 155 -19.93 9.05 8.02
CA VAL A 155 -18.71 8.41 7.52
C VAL A 155 -18.77 6.91 7.83
N LEU A 156 -18.17 6.10 6.95
CA LEU A 156 -18.06 4.65 7.18
C LEU A 156 -17.32 4.35 8.49
N PRO A 157 -17.76 3.34 9.27
CA PRO A 157 -17.20 3.03 10.59
C PRO A 157 -15.72 2.61 10.56
N ASP A 158 -15.24 2.10 9.43
CA ASP A 158 -13.84 1.72 9.23
C ASP A 158 -12.89 2.93 9.11
N VAL A 159 -13.43 4.15 8.99
CA VAL A 159 -12.69 5.38 8.73
C VAL A 159 -12.65 6.28 9.95
N GLN A 160 -11.45 6.62 10.40
CA GLN A 160 -11.25 7.57 11.49
C GLN A 160 -11.44 9.00 11.00
N VAL A 161 -12.25 9.78 11.71
CA VAL A 161 -12.36 11.23 11.47
C VAL A 161 -11.30 11.96 12.27
N ASP A 162 -10.39 12.63 11.55
CA ASP A 162 -9.33 13.46 12.15
C ASP A 162 -9.72 14.94 12.09
N LEU A 163 -9.15 15.76 12.95
CA LEU A 163 -9.43 17.20 13.00
C LEU A 163 -9.22 17.87 11.63
N TRP A 164 -8.07 17.63 11.00
CA TRP A 164 -7.67 18.29 9.76
C TRP A 164 -6.61 17.47 9.01
N ALA A 165 -6.81 17.24 7.71
CA ALA A 165 -5.88 16.45 6.89
C ALA A 165 -4.44 16.96 6.94
N MET A 166 -4.23 18.30 6.98
CA MET A 166 -2.89 18.88 7.06
C MET A 166 -2.18 18.42 8.34
N THR A 167 -2.83 18.51 9.49
CA THR A 167 -2.27 18.06 10.77
C THR A 167 -2.00 16.55 10.75
N THR A 168 -2.94 15.76 10.22
CA THR A 168 -2.78 14.31 10.08
C THR A 168 -1.57 13.96 9.22
N MET A 169 -1.43 14.61 8.05
CA MET A 169 -0.31 14.40 7.14
C MET A 169 1.03 14.76 7.78
N VAL A 170 1.10 15.91 8.47
CA VAL A 170 2.33 16.32 9.17
C VAL A 170 2.69 15.32 10.27
N ASN A 171 1.72 14.92 11.10
CA ASN A 171 1.95 13.97 12.18
C ASN A 171 2.39 12.59 11.66
N LEU A 172 1.85 12.13 10.52
CA LEU A 172 2.30 10.89 9.90
C LEU A 172 3.74 11.01 9.39
N GLN A 173 4.07 12.11 8.70
CA GLN A 173 5.44 12.35 8.21
C GLN A 173 6.45 12.46 9.35
N LEU A 174 6.12 13.13 10.46
CA LEU A 174 6.96 13.17 11.66
C LEU A 174 7.18 11.79 12.30
N ARG A 175 6.27 10.84 12.07
CA ARG A 175 6.42 9.42 12.45
C ARG A 175 7.15 8.59 11.40
N GLY A 176 7.71 9.22 10.38
CA GLY A 176 8.51 8.58 9.34
C GLY A 176 7.72 8.10 8.12
N TYR A 177 6.46 8.49 7.96
CA TYR A 177 5.71 8.15 6.74
C TYR A 177 6.14 9.01 5.56
N VAL A 178 6.35 8.38 4.42
CA VAL A 178 6.56 9.06 3.14
C VAL A 178 5.21 9.34 2.49
N ARG A 179 4.96 10.60 2.08
CA ARG A 179 3.72 10.98 1.41
C ARG A 179 3.77 10.70 -0.08
N ILE A 180 2.71 10.07 -0.60
CA ILE A 180 2.45 9.86 -2.04
C ILE A 180 1.17 10.59 -2.42
N GLY A 181 1.22 11.28 -3.55
CA GLY A 181 0.12 12.08 -4.06
C GLY A 181 0.06 13.48 -3.44
N GLY A 182 -0.58 14.43 -4.14
CA GLY A 182 -0.71 15.83 -3.79
C GLY A 182 -2.03 16.37 -4.29
#